data_68438e2c0ae74d60304f3a89c2da0f6e
#
_entry.id   68438e2c0ae74d60304f3a89c2da0f6e
#
_cell.length_a   1.000
_cell.length_b   1.000
_cell.length_c   1.000
_cell.angle_alpha   90.00
_cell.angle_beta   90.00
_cell.angle_gamma   90.00
#
_symmetry.space_group_name_H-M   'P 1'
#
loop_
_entity.id
_entity.type
_entity.pdbx_description
1 polymer ?
#
loop_
_entity_poly.entity_id
_entity_poly.type
_entity_poly.pdbx_seq_one_letter_code
_entity_poly.pdbx_strand_id
1 'polypeptide(L)'
;EWLNFGISSIQVSSPSGANSETQITRDNGTIGVRVGEKNTTYSTPQTYRISYEVTGLIATNHAVSGLDEFNWNVINGWESEIKNFQVTVTGPAAISKVACWQTKKLHTPCESNSSDASASYTVDRIPAGDPVQVVAGFPAGTFPGVTQKVTKDPTLSELLSETYSLTPATGITTTLLGAGAVAGLLSMRNRKARDEVFLGLTPGLT
;
A
#
# COMPACT_ATOMS: atom_id res chain seq x y z
N GLU A 1 -5.03 -12.64 -0.41
CA GLU A 1 -3.56 -12.56 -0.54
C GLU A 1 -3.08 -11.16 -0.18
N TRP A 2 -1.97 -11.09 0.54
CA TRP A 2 -1.37 -9.84 1.02
C TRP A 2 0.02 -9.67 0.45
N LEU A 3 0.33 -8.49 -0.09
CA LEU A 3 1.68 -8.16 -0.50
C LEU A 3 2.47 -7.66 0.73
N ASN A 4 3.58 -8.35 1.02
CA ASN A 4 4.49 -7.93 2.07
C ASN A 4 5.65 -7.14 1.46
N PHE A 5 5.74 -5.88 1.77
CA PHE A 5 6.88 -5.04 1.41
C PHE A 5 7.56 -4.47 2.65
N GLY A 6 8.87 -4.29 2.56
CA GLY A 6 9.66 -3.67 3.62
C GLY A 6 9.78 -2.17 3.39
N ILE A 7 9.55 -1.38 4.43
CA ILE A 7 9.85 0.06 4.42
C ILE A 7 10.98 0.34 5.40
N SER A 8 12.03 1.00 4.92
CA SER A 8 13.24 1.33 5.67
C SER A 8 13.78 2.71 5.31
N SER A 9 14.86 3.13 5.97
CA SER A 9 15.59 4.38 5.68
C SER A 9 14.71 5.63 5.69
N ILE A 10 13.69 5.68 6.57
CA ILE A 10 12.77 6.82 6.63
C ILE A 10 13.50 8.04 7.17
N GLN A 11 13.52 9.11 6.40
CA GLN A 11 14.11 10.40 6.75
C GLN A 11 13.11 11.53 6.50
N VAL A 12 13.09 12.50 7.38
CA VAL A 12 12.22 13.68 7.27
C VAL A 12 13.06 14.95 7.40
N SER A 13 12.77 15.93 6.56
CA SER A 13 13.35 17.25 6.64
C SER A 13 12.30 18.32 6.27
N SER A 14 12.52 19.55 6.69
CA SER A 14 11.66 20.67 6.33
C SER A 14 12.46 21.78 5.66
N PRO A 15 12.36 21.96 4.34
CA PRO A 15 12.99 23.09 3.64
C PRO A 15 12.48 24.46 4.08
N SER A 16 11.27 24.55 4.65
CA SER A 16 10.69 25.79 5.20
C SER A 16 11.17 26.10 6.62
N GLY A 17 11.99 25.23 7.25
CA GLY A 17 12.47 25.42 8.61
C GLY A 17 11.48 25.00 9.69
N ALA A 18 10.40 24.31 9.36
CA ALA A 18 9.49 23.74 10.36
C ALA A 18 10.18 22.60 11.13
N ASN A 19 9.72 22.34 12.35
CA ASN A 19 10.22 21.21 13.13
C ASN A 19 9.99 19.88 12.39
N SER A 20 11.04 19.13 12.15
CA SER A 20 11.03 17.83 11.47
C SER A 20 11.35 16.65 12.40
N GLU A 21 11.20 16.82 13.70
CA GLU A 21 11.30 15.74 14.66
C GLU A 21 10.34 14.61 14.26
N THR A 22 10.84 13.38 14.31
CA THR A 22 10.12 12.25 13.71
C THR A 22 9.95 11.15 14.74
N GLN A 23 8.72 10.73 14.95
CA GLN A 23 8.36 9.54 15.72
C GLN A 23 7.85 8.46 14.77
N ILE A 24 8.52 7.32 14.73
CA ILE A 24 8.13 6.17 13.90
C ILE A 24 7.53 5.09 14.79
N THR A 25 6.33 4.67 14.48
CA THR A 25 5.64 3.54 15.12
C THR A 25 5.46 2.41 14.10
N ARG A 26 5.53 1.17 14.56
CA ARG A 26 5.26 -0.03 13.76
C ARG A 26 4.26 -0.89 14.52
N ASP A 27 3.09 -1.07 13.96
CA ASP A 27 2.03 -1.87 14.56
C ASP A 27 1.23 -2.58 13.48
N ASN A 28 1.02 -3.88 13.65
CA ASN A 28 0.18 -4.73 12.78
C ASN A 28 0.42 -4.53 11.27
N GLY A 29 1.69 -4.44 10.85
CA GLY A 29 2.04 -4.23 9.44
C GLY A 29 1.93 -2.79 8.95
N THR A 30 1.50 -1.86 9.79
CA THR A 30 1.42 -0.44 9.49
C THR A 30 2.62 0.31 10.05
N ILE A 31 3.15 1.24 9.27
CA ILE A 31 4.19 2.17 9.72
C ILE A 31 3.57 3.57 9.83
N GLY A 32 3.50 4.07 11.06
CA GLY A 32 3.11 5.44 11.35
C GLY A 32 4.34 6.34 11.42
N VAL A 33 4.35 7.43 10.65
CA VAL A 33 5.39 8.45 10.69
C VAL A 33 4.77 9.76 11.14
N ARG A 34 4.99 10.12 12.40
CA ARG A 34 4.55 11.40 12.94
C ARG A 34 5.69 12.40 12.81
N VAL A 35 5.41 13.56 12.23
CA VAL A 35 6.39 14.61 12.00
C VAL A 35 6.00 15.87 12.76
N GLY A 36 6.97 16.51 13.39
CA GLY A 36 6.83 17.73 14.15
C GLY A 36 6.72 17.51 15.65
N GLU A 37 6.77 18.59 16.39
CA GLU A 37 6.73 18.62 17.86
C GLU A 37 5.29 18.76 18.37
N LYS A 38 5.01 18.10 19.50
CA LYS A 38 3.72 18.22 20.17
C LYS A 38 3.48 19.66 20.63
N ASN A 39 2.27 20.17 20.40
CA ASN A 39 1.82 21.50 20.76
C ASN A 39 2.47 22.65 19.96
N THR A 40 3.18 22.35 18.87
CA THR A 40 3.68 23.35 17.93
C THR A 40 2.72 23.47 16.74
N THR A 41 2.27 24.69 16.46
CA THR A 41 1.42 25.01 15.31
C THR A 41 2.06 26.12 14.48
N TYR A 42 1.81 26.08 13.17
CA TYR A 42 2.31 27.07 12.23
C TYR A 42 1.15 27.85 11.62
N SER A 43 1.27 29.17 11.56
CA SER A 43 0.30 30.05 10.90
C SER A 43 0.54 30.22 9.40
N THR A 44 1.67 29.73 8.90
CA THR A 44 2.07 29.77 7.49
C THR A 44 2.21 28.36 6.91
N PRO A 45 2.04 28.17 5.60
CA PRO A 45 2.27 26.90 4.95
C PRO A 45 3.70 26.39 5.21
N GLN A 46 3.82 25.10 5.48
CA GLN A 46 5.10 24.44 5.71
C GLN A 46 5.35 23.39 4.64
N THR A 47 6.63 23.20 4.32
CA THR A 47 7.08 22.18 3.36
C THR A 47 7.84 21.09 4.11
N TYR A 48 7.45 19.85 3.88
CA TYR A 48 8.15 18.68 4.39
C TYR A 48 8.63 17.80 3.23
N ARG A 49 9.80 17.20 3.40
CA ARG A 49 10.34 16.19 2.51
C ARG A 49 10.50 14.91 3.32
N ILE A 50 9.83 13.86 2.87
CA ILE A 50 9.92 12.52 3.46
C ILE A 50 10.54 11.61 2.41
N SER A 51 11.62 10.91 2.75
CA SER A 51 12.26 9.90 1.91
C SER A 51 12.28 8.56 2.62
N TYR A 52 12.13 7.48 1.89
CA TYR A 52 12.17 6.13 2.41
C TYR A 52 12.47 5.14 1.28
N GLU A 53 12.88 3.93 1.66
CA GLU A 53 13.11 2.81 0.76
C GLU A 53 11.99 1.79 0.88
N VAL A 54 11.57 1.23 -0.25
CA VAL A 54 10.56 0.16 -0.29
C VAL A 54 11.13 -1.03 -1.05
N THR A 55 11.05 -2.22 -0.44
CA THR A 55 11.45 -3.48 -1.07
C THR A 55 10.25 -4.37 -1.31
N GLY A 56 10.27 -5.16 -2.39
CA GLY A 56 9.20 -6.13 -2.71
C GLY A 56 7.98 -5.53 -3.41
N LEU A 57 8.08 -4.28 -3.92
CA LEU A 57 6.96 -3.59 -4.57
C LEU A 57 6.78 -3.97 -6.05
N ILE A 58 7.87 -4.24 -6.76
CA ILE A 58 7.83 -4.52 -8.21
C ILE A 58 7.28 -5.90 -8.48
N ALA A 59 6.24 -5.99 -9.31
CA ALA A 59 5.74 -7.25 -9.86
C ALA A 59 6.49 -7.57 -11.16
N THR A 60 7.39 -8.56 -11.13
CA THR A 60 8.12 -8.97 -12.31
C THR A 60 7.27 -9.87 -13.20
N ASN A 61 7.33 -9.66 -14.51
CA ASN A 61 6.60 -10.42 -15.52
C ASN A 61 5.10 -10.59 -15.15
N HIS A 62 4.43 -9.45 -14.92
CA HIS A 62 3.03 -9.44 -14.48
C HIS A 62 2.13 -10.24 -15.44
N ALA A 63 1.28 -11.12 -14.91
CA ALA A 63 0.55 -12.13 -15.65
C ALA A 63 -0.35 -11.60 -16.77
N VAL A 64 -0.84 -10.36 -16.64
CA VAL A 64 -1.74 -9.75 -17.64
C VAL A 64 -0.95 -8.95 -18.67
N SER A 65 -0.04 -8.09 -18.24
CA SER A 65 0.70 -7.18 -19.13
C SER A 65 1.97 -7.79 -19.71
N GLY A 66 2.55 -8.79 -19.05
CA GLY A 66 3.87 -9.34 -19.38
C GLY A 66 5.02 -8.38 -19.08
N LEU A 67 4.76 -7.29 -18.36
CA LEU A 67 5.74 -6.25 -18.01
C LEU A 67 6.22 -6.42 -16.56
N ASP A 68 7.35 -5.81 -16.25
CA ASP A 68 7.72 -5.58 -14.85
C ASP A 68 6.98 -4.33 -14.39
N GLU A 69 6.06 -4.44 -13.42
CA GLU A 69 5.17 -3.35 -13.02
C GLU A 69 5.55 -2.75 -11.66
N PHE A 70 5.72 -1.43 -11.65
CA PHE A 70 5.58 -0.61 -10.46
C PHE A 70 4.11 -0.22 -10.34
N ASN A 71 3.46 -0.64 -9.27
CA ASN A 71 2.04 -0.35 -9.00
C ASN A 71 1.90 0.08 -7.54
N TRP A 72 1.49 1.34 -7.32
CA TRP A 72 1.48 1.93 -6.00
C TRP A 72 0.29 2.85 -5.76
N ASN A 73 -0.40 2.65 -4.63
CA ASN A 73 -1.35 3.61 -4.11
C ASN A 73 -0.58 4.71 -3.39
N VAL A 74 -0.27 5.79 -4.11
CA VAL A 74 0.53 6.90 -3.59
C VAL A 74 -0.20 7.67 -2.51
N ILE A 75 -1.51 7.81 -2.66
CA ILE A 75 -2.41 8.41 -1.69
C ILE A 75 -3.53 7.43 -1.39
N ASN A 76 -3.81 7.25 -0.11
CA ASN A 76 -4.95 6.46 0.36
C ASN A 76 -5.39 6.97 1.73
N GLY A 77 -6.69 7.24 1.89
CA GLY A 77 -7.27 7.61 3.19
C GLY A 77 -6.80 8.95 3.79
N TRP A 78 -6.28 9.87 2.98
CA TRP A 78 -5.86 11.19 3.45
C TRP A 78 -7.07 12.02 3.90
N GLU A 79 -7.07 12.53 5.12
CA GLU A 79 -8.23 13.16 5.74
C GLU A 79 -8.56 14.58 5.23
N SER A 80 -7.62 15.18 4.50
CA SER A 80 -7.78 16.53 3.94
C SER A 80 -7.74 16.50 2.42
N GLU A 81 -8.31 17.52 1.79
CA GLU A 81 -8.17 17.75 0.36
C GLU A 81 -6.71 17.99 -0.02
N ILE A 82 -6.25 17.36 -1.12
CA ILE A 82 -4.93 17.60 -1.71
C ILE A 82 -5.10 18.34 -3.03
N LYS A 83 -4.32 19.37 -3.24
CA LYS A 83 -4.29 20.17 -4.50
C LYS A 83 -2.93 20.09 -5.16
N ASN A 84 -2.91 20.20 -6.49
CA ASN A 84 -1.69 20.19 -7.30
C ASN A 84 -0.83 18.93 -7.03
N PHE A 85 -1.50 17.79 -6.96
CA PHE A 85 -0.82 16.52 -6.76
C PHE A 85 -0.03 16.14 -8.00
N GLN A 86 1.23 15.78 -7.81
CA GLN A 86 2.12 15.31 -8.86
C GLN A 86 2.98 14.14 -8.39
N VAL A 87 3.13 13.15 -9.23
CA VAL A 87 4.06 12.03 -9.04
C VAL A 87 4.98 11.93 -10.24
N THR A 88 6.26 11.66 -9.99
CA THR A 88 7.21 11.27 -11.02
C THR A 88 7.78 9.90 -10.67
N VAL A 89 7.70 8.98 -11.61
CA VAL A 89 8.34 7.67 -11.52
C VAL A 89 9.51 7.66 -12.48
N THR A 90 10.70 7.33 -12.00
CA THR A 90 11.90 7.15 -12.83
C THR A 90 12.44 5.74 -12.65
N GLY A 91 12.70 5.05 -13.73
CA GLY A 91 13.18 3.68 -13.73
C GLY A 91 14.54 3.52 -14.41
N PRO A 92 15.11 2.31 -14.39
CA PRO A 92 16.38 2.00 -15.03
C PRO A 92 16.27 1.76 -16.54
N ALA A 93 15.07 1.68 -17.11
CA ALA A 93 14.80 1.45 -18.53
C ALA A 93 13.62 2.28 -19.01
N ALA A 94 13.42 2.36 -20.31
CA ALA A 94 12.28 3.05 -20.91
C ALA A 94 10.96 2.44 -20.43
N ILE A 95 10.01 3.30 -20.04
CA ILE A 95 8.69 2.91 -19.59
C ILE A 95 7.83 2.56 -20.80
N SER A 96 7.29 1.33 -20.81
CA SER A 96 6.49 0.82 -21.94
C SER A 96 5.04 1.27 -21.87
N LYS A 97 4.47 1.32 -20.66
CA LYS A 97 3.07 1.71 -20.43
C LYS A 97 2.94 2.45 -19.10
N VAL A 98 1.97 3.35 -19.04
CA VAL A 98 1.57 4.04 -17.81
C VAL A 98 0.07 3.99 -17.61
N ALA A 99 -0.36 4.01 -16.37
CA ALA A 99 -1.75 4.18 -16.00
C ALA A 99 -1.88 4.91 -14.66
N CYS A 100 -2.99 5.61 -14.48
CA CYS A 100 -3.30 6.33 -13.26
C CYS A 100 -4.80 6.29 -13.02
N TRP A 101 -5.19 6.03 -11.78
CA TRP A 101 -6.59 6.05 -11.36
C TRP A 101 -6.77 6.80 -10.06
N GLN A 102 -7.93 7.43 -9.95
CA GLN A 102 -8.35 8.19 -8.76
C GLN A 102 -9.79 7.84 -8.37
N THR A 103 -10.26 8.41 -7.26
CA THR A 103 -11.56 8.15 -6.63
C THR A 103 -11.63 6.83 -5.86
N LYS A 104 -12.60 6.73 -4.93
CA LYS A 104 -12.75 5.58 -4.01
C LYS A 104 -12.80 4.20 -4.66
N LYS A 105 -13.19 4.14 -5.94
CA LYS A 105 -13.27 2.88 -6.70
C LYS A 105 -12.14 2.71 -7.71
N LEU A 106 -11.21 3.67 -7.78
CA LEU A 106 -10.12 3.69 -8.78
C LEU A 106 -10.62 3.49 -10.21
N HIS A 107 -11.72 4.13 -10.57
CA HIS A 107 -12.33 4.03 -11.90
C HIS A 107 -12.13 5.28 -12.77
N THR A 108 -11.78 6.40 -12.15
CA THR A 108 -11.55 7.64 -12.88
C THR A 108 -10.06 7.75 -13.24
N PRO A 109 -9.71 7.77 -14.53
CA PRO A 109 -8.32 7.97 -14.91
C PRO A 109 -7.83 9.36 -14.51
N CYS A 110 -6.53 9.49 -14.25
CA CYS A 110 -5.85 10.76 -14.09
C CYS A 110 -4.86 10.99 -15.25
N GLU A 111 -4.38 12.20 -15.39
CA GLU A 111 -3.40 12.50 -16.40
C GLU A 111 -2.10 11.72 -16.16
N SER A 112 -1.60 11.08 -17.19
CA SER A 112 -0.34 10.35 -17.15
C SER A 112 0.41 10.50 -18.49
N ASN A 113 1.71 10.69 -18.40
CA ASN A 113 2.58 10.80 -19.55
C ASN A 113 3.90 10.09 -19.25
N SER A 114 4.55 9.54 -20.28
CA SER A 114 5.88 8.94 -20.14
C SER A 114 6.81 9.38 -21.29
N SER A 115 8.07 9.56 -20.95
CA SER A 115 9.15 9.83 -21.88
C SER A 115 10.38 9.09 -21.40
N ASP A 116 10.93 8.22 -22.24
CA ASP A 116 12.06 7.35 -21.88
C ASP A 116 11.85 6.61 -20.56
N ALA A 117 12.76 6.77 -19.63
CA ALA A 117 12.74 6.12 -18.32
C ALA A 117 11.93 6.86 -17.25
N SER A 118 11.16 7.89 -17.62
CA SER A 118 10.39 8.70 -16.68
C SER A 118 8.91 8.75 -17.04
N ALA A 119 8.06 8.72 -16.02
CA ALA A 119 6.62 8.96 -16.15
C ALA A 119 6.16 10.02 -15.14
N SER A 120 5.22 10.84 -15.57
CA SER A 120 4.58 11.86 -14.73
C SER A 120 3.07 11.61 -14.64
N TYR A 121 2.51 11.85 -13.46
CA TYR A 121 1.09 11.71 -13.17
C TYR A 121 0.63 12.96 -12.43
N THR A 122 -0.51 13.52 -12.84
CA THR A 122 -1.03 14.76 -12.23
C THR A 122 -2.51 14.64 -11.91
N VAL A 123 -2.89 15.23 -10.78
CA VAL A 123 -4.29 15.39 -10.36
C VAL A 123 -4.43 16.78 -9.74
N ASP A 124 -5.28 17.61 -10.31
CA ASP A 124 -5.46 18.99 -9.81
C ASP A 124 -6.01 19.00 -8.38
N ARG A 125 -6.93 18.08 -8.10
CA ARG A 125 -7.65 18.03 -6.84
C ARG A 125 -8.02 16.60 -6.46
N ILE A 126 -7.61 16.18 -5.28
CA ILE A 126 -8.00 14.91 -4.66
C ILE A 126 -8.89 15.24 -3.45
N PRO A 127 -10.18 14.86 -3.45
CA PRO A 127 -11.05 15.02 -2.29
C PRO A 127 -10.54 14.21 -1.08
N ALA A 128 -10.90 14.63 0.13
CA ALA A 128 -10.59 13.90 1.34
C ALA A 128 -11.08 12.45 1.27
N GLY A 129 -10.21 11.52 1.61
CA GLY A 129 -10.47 10.08 1.61
C GLY A 129 -10.39 9.40 0.24
N ASP A 130 -10.14 10.12 -0.85
CA ASP A 130 -9.98 9.52 -2.16
C ASP A 130 -8.53 9.03 -2.38
N PRO A 131 -8.35 7.82 -2.94
CA PRO A 131 -7.04 7.30 -3.29
C PRO A 131 -6.56 7.79 -4.67
N VAL A 132 -5.25 7.74 -4.87
CA VAL A 132 -4.60 7.82 -6.18
C VAL A 132 -3.63 6.66 -6.33
N GLN A 133 -3.81 5.91 -7.40
CA GLN A 133 -2.95 4.81 -7.81
C GLN A 133 -2.21 5.17 -9.08
N VAL A 134 -0.91 4.88 -9.13
CA VAL A 134 -0.07 5.04 -10.32
C VAL A 134 0.56 3.70 -10.69
N VAL A 135 0.68 3.46 -11.99
CA VAL A 135 1.31 2.26 -12.53
C VAL A 135 2.28 2.65 -13.64
N ALA A 136 3.49 2.11 -13.56
CA ALA A 136 4.48 2.19 -14.62
C ALA A 136 4.97 0.78 -14.98
N GLY A 137 4.84 0.41 -16.24
CA GLY A 137 5.27 -0.88 -16.78
C GLY A 137 6.58 -0.75 -17.55
N PHE A 138 7.55 -1.56 -17.19
CA PHE A 138 8.86 -1.67 -17.79
C PHE A 138 8.96 -2.96 -18.61
N PRO A 139 9.86 -3.05 -19.59
CA PRO A 139 10.12 -4.31 -20.27
C PRO A 139 10.42 -5.45 -19.27
N ALA A 140 9.92 -6.65 -19.56
CA ALA A 140 10.20 -7.81 -18.73
C ALA A 140 11.70 -8.04 -18.54
N GLY A 141 12.13 -8.35 -17.32
CA GLY A 141 13.54 -8.53 -16.97
C GLY A 141 14.30 -7.23 -16.65
N THR A 142 13.61 -6.11 -16.59
CA THR A 142 14.20 -4.81 -16.16
C THR A 142 14.68 -4.89 -14.70
N PHE A 143 13.99 -5.66 -13.84
CA PHE A 143 14.32 -5.79 -12.43
C PHE A 143 14.72 -7.25 -12.08
N PRO A 144 15.93 -7.69 -12.46
CA PRO A 144 16.36 -9.07 -12.24
C PRO A 144 16.51 -9.35 -10.73
N GLY A 145 16.04 -10.53 -10.29
CA GLY A 145 16.17 -10.96 -8.90
C GLY A 145 15.22 -10.30 -7.91
N VAL A 146 14.34 -9.39 -8.36
CA VAL A 146 13.29 -8.83 -7.54
C VAL A 146 12.12 -9.82 -7.48
N THR A 147 11.63 -10.09 -6.26
CA THR A 147 10.46 -10.94 -6.03
C THR A 147 9.52 -10.28 -5.03
N GLN A 148 8.23 -10.33 -5.33
CA GLN A 148 7.20 -9.95 -4.35
C GLN A 148 7.02 -11.08 -3.34
N LYS A 149 6.88 -10.73 -2.06
CA LYS A 149 6.50 -11.67 -1.01
C LYS A 149 4.99 -11.59 -0.82
N VAL A 150 4.30 -12.61 -1.27
CA VAL A 150 2.84 -12.72 -1.13
C VAL A 150 2.53 -13.71 -0.01
N THR A 151 1.75 -13.28 0.97
CA THR A 151 1.18 -14.17 1.99
C THR A 151 -0.26 -14.48 1.59
N LYS A 152 -0.56 -15.77 1.50
CA LYS A 152 -1.94 -16.23 1.28
C LYS A 152 -2.72 -16.18 2.59
N ASP A 153 -3.99 -15.84 2.51
CA ASP A 153 -4.88 -16.00 3.65
C ASP A 153 -4.92 -17.48 4.05
N PRO A 154 -4.80 -17.78 5.35
CA PRO A 154 -4.93 -19.15 5.79
C PRO A 154 -6.33 -19.68 5.43
N THR A 155 -6.38 -20.90 4.94
CA THR A 155 -7.62 -21.60 4.67
C THR A 155 -8.36 -21.90 5.97
N LEU A 156 -9.67 -22.15 5.89
CA LEU A 156 -10.47 -22.51 7.07
C LEU A 156 -9.90 -23.77 7.76
N SER A 157 -9.36 -24.72 6.99
CA SER A 157 -8.72 -25.94 7.52
C SER A 157 -7.42 -25.65 8.28
N GLU A 158 -6.60 -24.70 7.82
CA GLU A 158 -5.39 -24.27 8.51
C GLU A 158 -5.74 -23.53 9.82
N LEU A 159 -6.72 -22.61 9.78
CA LEU A 159 -7.21 -21.93 10.98
C LEU A 159 -7.79 -22.90 12.01
N LEU A 160 -8.52 -23.91 11.57
CA LEU A 160 -9.08 -24.93 12.46
C LEU A 160 -7.98 -25.83 13.01
N SER A 161 -6.94 -26.18 12.26
CA SER A 161 -5.83 -27.02 12.73
C SER A 161 -4.98 -26.31 13.78
N GLU A 162 -4.76 -25.01 13.68
CA GLU A 162 -4.05 -24.23 14.71
C GLU A 162 -4.85 -24.07 16.01
N THR A 163 -6.19 -23.99 15.89
CA THR A 163 -7.06 -23.78 17.06
C THR A 163 -7.39 -25.10 17.78
N TYR A 164 -7.29 -26.23 17.11
CA TYR A 164 -7.67 -27.55 17.62
C TYR A 164 -6.51 -28.55 17.64
N SER A 165 -5.41 -28.24 18.34
CA SER A 165 -4.54 -29.26 18.88
C SER A 165 -5.23 -29.89 20.12
N LEU A 166 -6.38 -30.54 19.89
CA LEU A 166 -7.13 -31.19 20.95
C LEU A 166 -6.43 -32.48 21.34
N THR A 167 -5.96 -32.55 22.59
CA THR A 167 -5.77 -33.81 23.28
C THR A 167 -7.11 -34.55 23.32
N PRO A 168 -7.18 -35.85 23.07
CA PRO A 168 -8.42 -36.61 22.89
C PRO A 168 -9.31 -36.79 24.13
N ALA A 169 -9.09 -36.00 25.17
CA ALA A 169 -9.77 -36.19 26.47
C ALA A 169 -10.96 -35.26 26.77
N THR A 170 -11.25 -34.24 25.94
CA THR A 170 -12.37 -33.32 26.20
C THR A 170 -13.31 -33.21 25.01
N GLY A 171 -14.15 -34.24 24.89
CA GLY A 171 -15.10 -34.33 23.79
C GLY A 171 -16.26 -33.35 23.89
N ILE A 172 -16.72 -32.93 22.73
CA ILE A 172 -18.10 -32.58 22.29
C ILE A 172 -18.71 -31.25 22.74
N THR A 173 -18.40 -30.67 23.88
CA THR A 173 -19.05 -29.42 24.33
C THR A 173 -18.42 -28.13 23.80
N THR A 174 -17.25 -28.20 23.19
CA THR A 174 -16.50 -27.02 22.71
C THR A 174 -16.78 -26.66 21.24
N THR A 175 -17.45 -27.49 20.46
CA THR A 175 -17.67 -27.28 19.02
C THR A 175 -18.59 -26.10 18.70
N LEU A 176 -19.58 -25.81 19.54
CA LEU A 176 -20.52 -24.68 19.30
C LEU A 176 -19.94 -23.32 19.70
N LEU A 177 -19.09 -23.28 20.73
CA LEU A 177 -18.40 -22.05 21.13
C LEU A 177 -17.24 -21.71 20.19
N GLY A 178 -16.58 -22.71 19.63
CA GLY A 178 -15.50 -22.53 18.66
C GLY A 178 -15.99 -21.92 17.34
N ALA A 179 -17.11 -22.36 16.80
CA ALA A 179 -17.68 -21.82 15.57
C ALA A 179 -18.08 -20.33 15.71
N GLY A 180 -18.61 -19.94 16.86
CA GLY A 180 -18.93 -18.54 17.16
C GLY A 180 -17.70 -17.66 17.30
N ALA A 181 -16.62 -18.17 17.92
CA ALA A 181 -15.36 -17.44 18.07
C ALA A 181 -14.64 -17.27 16.73
N VAL A 182 -14.62 -18.30 15.85
CA VAL A 182 -14.05 -18.21 14.51
C VAL A 182 -14.82 -17.22 13.65
N ALA A 183 -16.16 -17.25 13.66
CA ALA A 183 -16.99 -16.28 12.94
C ALA A 183 -16.78 -14.85 13.47
N GLY A 184 -16.60 -14.67 14.76
CA GLY A 184 -16.27 -13.38 15.40
C GLY A 184 -14.90 -12.86 14.98
N LEU A 185 -13.87 -13.70 14.98
CA LEU A 185 -12.51 -13.36 14.56
C LEU A 185 -12.43 -13.02 13.06
N LEU A 186 -13.13 -13.78 12.20
CA LEU A 186 -13.23 -13.49 10.77
C LEU A 186 -13.96 -12.17 10.52
N SER A 187 -15.01 -11.87 11.28
CA SER A 187 -15.73 -10.59 11.20
C SER A 187 -14.88 -9.40 11.68
N MET A 188 -14.08 -9.55 12.72
CA MET A 188 -13.16 -8.52 13.21
C MET A 188 -12.01 -8.30 12.23
N ARG A 189 -11.47 -9.36 11.64
CA ARG A 189 -10.43 -9.31 10.61
C ARG A 189 -10.90 -8.59 9.35
N ASN A 190 -12.12 -8.88 8.89
CA ASN A 190 -12.72 -8.19 7.76
C ASN A 190 -12.99 -6.69 8.01
N ARG A 191 -13.10 -6.26 9.27
CA ARG A 191 -13.19 -4.83 9.62
C ARG A 191 -11.83 -4.14 9.59
N LYS A 192 -10.77 -4.80 10.04
CA LYS A 192 -9.38 -4.28 9.98
C LYS A 192 -8.81 -4.28 8.57
N ALA A 193 -9.19 -5.25 7.74
CA ALA A 193 -8.72 -5.39 6.36
C ALA A 193 -9.24 -4.31 5.38
N ARG A 194 -10.10 -3.39 5.82
CA ARG A 194 -10.60 -2.30 4.96
C ARG A 194 -9.57 -1.20 4.70
N ASP A 195 -8.52 -1.12 5.51
CA ASP A 195 -7.48 -0.08 5.41
C ASP A 195 -6.19 -0.59 4.73
N GLU A 196 -6.19 -1.84 4.27
CA GLU A 196 -5.03 -2.45 3.61
C GLU A 196 -5.23 -2.52 2.09
N VAL A 197 -4.13 -2.36 1.36
CA VAL A 197 -4.12 -2.38 -0.12
C VAL A 197 -4.44 -3.79 -0.62
N PHE A 198 -5.63 -4.00 -1.19
CA PHE A 198 -6.02 -5.26 -1.82
C PHE A 198 -5.41 -5.34 -3.23
N LEU A 199 -4.45 -6.22 -3.43
CA LEU A 199 -3.85 -6.50 -4.74
C LEU A 199 -4.84 -7.03 -5.78
N GLY A 200 -5.90 -7.72 -5.34
CA GLY A 200 -6.88 -8.33 -6.23
C GLY A 200 -7.92 -7.40 -6.84
N LEU A 201 -7.98 -6.12 -6.40
CA LEU A 201 -9.01 -5.17 -6.82
C LEU A 201 -8.44 -3.92 -7.52
N THR A 202 -7.12 -3.80 -7.61
CA THR A 202 -6.50 -2.68 -8.30
C THR A 202 -6.29 -3.04 -9.77
N PRO A 203 -6.81 -2.24 -10.71
CA PRO A 203 -6.56 -2.49 -12.12
C PRO A 203 -5.07 -2.33 -12.43
N GLY A 204 -4.47 -3.35 -13.03
CA GLY A 204 -3.14 -3.31 -13.59
C GLY A 204 -3.14 -2.80 -15.04
N LEU A 205 -1.99 -2.84 -15.70
CA LEU A 205 -1.88 -2.58 -17.14
C LEU A 205 -2.49 -3.75 -17.93
N THR A 206 -3.35 -3.48 -18.90
CA THR A 206 -3.92 -4.43 -19.87
C THR A 206 -3.26 -4.33 -21.22
#